data_a65e4bb262a283dc472423d778042a68
#
_entry.id   a65e4bb262a283dc472423d778042a68
#
_cell.length_a   1.000
_cell.length_b   1.000
_cell.length_c   1.000
_cell.angle_alpha   90.00
_cell.angle_beta   90.00
_cell.angle_gamma   90.00
#
_symmetry.space_group_name_H-M   'P 1'
#
loop_
_entity.id
_entity.type
_entity.pdbx_description
1 polymer ?
#
loop_
_entity_poly.entity_id
_entity_poly.type
_entity_poly.pdbx_seq_one_letter_code
_entity_poly.pdbx_strand_id
1 'polypeptide(L)'
;MITAMNTVSLMNAALAHNKLQCSLHNNSSHYQWNNFINTHNKTYSPHEINRHFNNFLTNIDFINNHNNNPANSYSLNINKFADLSADEFHAHINSGCYKKESDPYSPCTPYTTRDYGHHDWSFVDSLDWRDFGVVTPVKNQGKCGSCWSFSATGALEGAWMINTGQTISLSEQQLIDCSTAYGNNGCGGGIMDEAFGYAIEYGMCTEEHDPYEAKQGECTYCVPSTHFDSCYNVEPNNENALLDALHNGPISVAIEADQKAFQFYTGGIIDTPSCGTNTDHGVLLVGYGVEPATATSPSKDYWIVKNSWGPDWGENGYVRLARNTNTSTSTNTPGMCGIATQPSFPSVKETIATTTIPVTHKMYEMTTTCHCVSGGLETR
;
A
#
# COMPACT_ATOMS: atom_id res chain seq x y z
N MET A 1 52.65 37.31 -21.00
CA MET A 1 51.32 37.85 -21.38
C MET A 1 50.39 36.85 -22.06
N ILE A 2 50.86 35.75 -22.63
CA ILE A 2 50.03 34.77 -23.37
C ILE A 2 49.24 33.82 -22.44
N THR A 3 49.70 33.56 -21.23
CA THR A 3 49.06 32.63 -20.26
C THR A 3 47.83 33.22 -19.57
N ALA A 4 47.71 34.53 -19.41
CA ALA A 4 46.56 35.16 -18.76
C ALA A 4 45.32 35.30 -19.69
N MET A 5 45.55 35.42 -21.00
CA MET A 5 44.44 35.50 -21.98
C MET A 5 43.70 34.17 -22.17
N ASN A 6 44.37 33.02 -22.03
CA ASN A 6 43.73 31.70 -22.16
C ASN A 6 42.82 31.34 -20.97
N THR A 7 43.16 31.80 -19.76
CA THR A 7 42.33 31.49 -18.57
C THR A 7 41.02 32.29 -18.56
N VAL A 8 41.03 33.54 -18.99
CA VAL A 8 39.83 34.38 -19.10
C VAL A 8 38.87 33.85 -20.19
N SER A 9 39.42 33.38 -21.31
CA SER A 9 38.64 32.79 -22.40
C SER A 9 37.96 31.50 -21.98
N LEU A 10 38.67 30.62 -21.24
CA LEU A 10 38.14 29.38 -20.69
C LEU A 10 37.07 29.62 -19.60
N MET A 11 37.26 30.60 -18.74
CA MET A 11 36.25 31.00 -17.74
C MET A 11 34.98 31.55 -18.40
N ASN A 12 35.12 32.38 -19.43
CA ASN A 12 33.97 32.92 -20.16
C ASN A 12 33.19 31.82 -20.93
N ALA A 13 33.90 30.84 -21.52
CA ALA A 13 33.28 29.67 -22.16
C ALA A 13 32.53 28.77 -21.14
N ALA A 14 33.12 28.54 -19.97
CA ALA A 14 32.48 27.78 -18.90
C ALA A 14 31.24 28.50 -18.34
N LEU A 15 31.31 29.82 -18.16
CA LEU A 15 30.17 30.66 -17.75
C LEU A 15 29.04 30.67 -18.79
N ALA A 16 29.38 30.73 -20.08
CA ALA A 16 28.41 30.67 -21.17
C ALA A 16 27.77 29.29 -21.27
N HIS A 17 28.55 28.21 -21.09
CA HIS A 17 28.06 26.83 -21.07
C HIS A 17 27.12 26.60 -19.88
N ASN A 18 27.48 27.03 -18.68
CA ASN A 18 26.65 26.97 -17.49
C ASN A 18 25.34 27.75 -17.62
N LYS A 19 25.39 28.96 -18.24
CA LYS A 19 24.17 29.74 -18.52
C LYS A 19 23.25 29.05 -19.54
N LEU A 20 23.82 28.43 -20.58
CA LEU A 20 23.05 27.69 -21.56
C LEU A 20 22.42 26.42 -20.96
N GLN A 21 23.18 25.67 -20.16
CA GLN A 21 22.63 24.51 -19.45
C GLN A 21 21.55 24.90 -18.44
N CYS A 22 21.73 25.97 -17.69
CA CYS A 22 20.71 26.48 -16.77
C CYS A 22 19.43 26.93 -17.52
N SER A 23 19.57 27.56 -18.69
CA SER A 23 18.45 27.96 -19.53
C SER A 23 17.69 26.76 -20.13
N LEU A 24 18.42 25.73 -20.58
CA LEU A 24 17.82 24.50 -21.10
C LEU A 24 17.14 23.70 -20.00
N HIS A 25 17.73 23.62 -18.80
CA HIS A 25 17.16 22.96 -17.64
C HIS A 25 15.87 23.68 -17.19
N ASN A 26 15.86 25.00 -17.09
CA ASN A 26 14.66 25.77 -16.76
C ASN A 26 13.55 25.58 -17.78
N ASN A 27 13.84 25.53 -19.09
CA ASN A 27 12.82 25.26 -20.11
C ASN A 27 12.24 23.85 -19.99
N SER A 28 13.06 22.85 -19.66
CA SER A 28 12.61 21.47 -19.43
C SER A 28 11.74 21.38 -18.18
N SER A 29 12.13 22.01 -17.08
CA SER A 29 11.39 22.00 -15.82
C SER A 29 10.04 22.72 -15.92
N HIS A 30 9.96 23.83 -16.62
CA HIS A 30 8.69 24.51 -16.90
C HIS A 30 7.77 23.68 -17.79
N TYR A 31 8.31 22.95 -18.77
CA TYR A 31 7.52 22.03 -19.58
C TYR A 31 6.95 20.90 -18.73
N GLN A 32 7.75 20.28 -17.88
CA GLN A 32 7.29 19.21 -16.96
C GLN A 32 6.23 19.73 -15.98
N TRP A 33 6.42 20.94 -15.44
CA TRP A 33 5.44 21.60 -14.58
C TRP A 33 4.10 21.85 -15.27
N ASN A 34 4.12 22.38 -16.48
CA ASN A 34 2.87 22.62 -17.25
C ASN A 34 2.16 21.30 -17.58
N ASN A 35 2.91 20.26 -17.93
CA ASN A 35 2.33 18.92 -18.13
C ASN A 35 1.74 18.35 -16.84
N PHE A 36 2.42 18.49 -15.71
CA PHE A 36 1.94 18.08 -14.40
C PHE A 36 0.62 18.78 -14.02
N ILE A 37 0.56 20.11 -14.17
CA ILE A 37 -0.67 20.88 -13.91
C ILE A 37 -1.84 20.34 -14.74
N ASN A 38 -1.62 20.15 -16.05
CA ASN A 38 -2.67 19.68 -16.94
C ASN A 38 -3.11 18.25 -16.66
N THR A 39 -2.15 17.34 -16.42
CA THR A 39 -2.43 15.92 -16.16
C THR A 39 -3.21 15.72 -14.86
N HIS A 40 -2.89 16.50 -13.83
CA HIS A 40 -3.49 16.34 -12.50
C HIS A 40 -4.56 17.40 -12.18
N ASN A 41 -5.01 18.18 -13.17
CA ASN A 41 -6.03 19.24 -13.03
C ASN A 41 -5.74 20.18 -11.86
N LYS A 42 -4.48 20.59 -11.71
CA LYS A 42 -4.04 21.46 -10.61
C LYS A 42 -4.41 22.91 -10.87
N THR A 43 -4.87 23.57 -9.82
CA THR A 43 -5.15 25.02 -9.85
C THR A 43 -4.57 25.66 -8.59
N TYR A 44 -3.90 26.81 -8.76
CA TYR A 44 -3.25 27.51 -7.64
C TYR A 44 -3.64 28.99 -7.66
N SER A 45 -3.71 29.57 -6.49
CA SER A 45 -3.75 31.03 -6.38
C SER A 45 -2.41 31.65 -6.81
N PRO A 46 -2.37 32.94 -7.21
CA PRO A 46 -1.11 33.64 -7.57
C PRO A 46 -0.07 33.63 -6.44
N HIS A 47 -0.49 33.49 -5.18
CA HIS A 47 0.41 33.45 -4.02
C HIS A 47 1.00 32.08 -3.77
N GLU A 48 0.37 31.01 -4.24
CA GLU A 48 0.76 29.63 -3.97
C GLU A 48 1.58 29.01 -5.09
N ILE A 49 1.35 29.43 -6.35
CA ILE A 49 1.94 28.80 -7.53
C ILE A 49 3.47 28.69 -7.46
N ASN A 50 4.17 29.72 -6.95
CA ASN A 50 5.63 29.70 -6.84
C ASN A 50 6.10 28.71 -5.78
N ARG A 51 5.38 28.54 -4.68
CA ARG A 51 5.69 27.58 -3.63
C ARG A 51 5.54 26.15 -4.16
N HIS A 52 4.41 25.83 -4.79
CA HIS A 52 4.16 24.52 -5.38
C HIS A 52 5.13 24.20 -6.53
N PHE A 53 5.50 25.19 -7.34
CA PHE A 53 6.52 25.01 -8.37
C PHE A 53 7.90 24.69 -7.77
N ASN A 54 8.31 25.36 -6.70
CA ASN A 54 9.57 25.08 -6.02
C ASN A 54 9.56 23.69 -5.36
N ASN A 55 8.45 23.28 -4.74
CA ASN A 55 8.28 21.93 -4.23
C ASN A 55 8.44 20.89 -5.35
N PHE A 56 7.76 21.12 -6.47
CA PHE A 56 7.82 20.26 -7.65
C PHE A 56 9.27 20.09 -8.16
N LEU A 57 10.04 21.16 -8.27
CA LEU A 57 11.45 21.09 -8.66
C LEU A 57 12.27 20.25 -7.67
N THR A 58 12.12 20.51 -6.38
CA THR A 58 12.82 19.78 -5.31
C THR A 58 12.47 18.27 -5.36
N ASN A 59 11.21 17.95 -5.63
CA ASN A 59 10.76 16.58 -5.70
C ASN A 59 11.23 15.85 -6.96
N ILE A 60 11.28 16.53 -8.11
CA ILE A 60 11.90 15.98 -9.34
C ILE A 60 13.37 15.64 -9.10
N ASP A 61 14.13 16.53 -8.46
CA ASP A 61 15.54 16.29 -8.17
C ASP A 61 15.70 15.08 -7.24
N PHE A 62 14.84 14.94 -6.24
CA PHE A 62 14.82 13.75 -5.37
C PHE A 62 14.52 12.47 -6.16
N ILE A 63 13.46 12.47 -6.99
CA ILE A 63 13.05 11.32 -7.82
C ILE A 63 14.19 10.91 -8.76
N ASN A 64 14.83 11.88 -9.44
CA ASN A 64 15.92 11.61 -10.37
C ASN A 64 17.15 11.03 -9.66
N ASN A 65 17.53 11.59 -8.50
CA ASN A 65 18.65 11.10 -7.71
C ASN A 65 18.39 9.67 -7.21
N HIS A 66 17.18 9.37 -6.77
CA HIS A 66 16.80 8.02 -6.35
C HIS A 66 16.89 7.03 -7.52
N ASN A 67 16.28 7.35 -8.65
CA ASN A 67 16.21 6.45 -9.80
C ASN A 67 17.56 6.24 -10.50
N ASN A 68 18.49 7.17 -10.37
CA ASN A 68 19.86 7.04 -10.87
C ASN A 68 20.75 6.12 -10.01
N ASN A 69 20.31 5.72 -8.83
CA ASN A 69 21.05 4.79 -7.98
C ASN A 69 20.65 3.34 -8.29
N PRO A 70 21.52 2.53 -8.92
CA PRO A 70 21.20 1.16 -9.29
C PRO A 70 21.06 0.21 -8.11
N ALA A 71 21.38 0.64 -6.89
CA ALA A 71 21.20 -0.16 -5.68
C ALA A 71 19.75 -0.12 -5.16
N ASN A 72 18.92 0.81 -5.64
CA ASN A 72 17.53 0.91 -5.20
C ASN A 72 16.69 -0.19 -5.87
N SER A 73 15.87 -0.86 -5.09
CA SER A 73 14.98 -1.96 -5.51
C SER A 73 13.59 -1.50 -5.94
N TYR A 74 13.32 -0.20 -5.84
CA TYR A 74 12.05 0.42 -6.23
C TYR A 74 12.30 1.70 -7.00
N SER A 75 11.31 2.15 -7.73
CA SER A 75 11.34 3.34 -8.56
C SER A 75 10.33 4.38 -8.08
N LEU A 76 10.64 5.64 -8.35
CA LEU A 76 9.82 6.80 -8.04
C LEU A 76 9.43 7.51 -9.33
N ASN A 77 8.27 8.18 -9.33
CA ASN A 77 7.85 9.00 -10.47
C ASN A 77 7.03 10.21 -10.01
N ILE A 78 6.88 11.18 -10.91
CA ILE A 78 5.97 12.30 -10.74
C ILE A 78 4.54 11.75 -10.70
N ASN A 79 3.82 12.07 -9.63
CA ASN A 79 2.40 11.76 -9.46
C ASN A 79 1.66 12.98 -8.91
N LYS A 80 0.37 12.85 -8.62
CA LYS A 80 -0.48 13.95 -8.12
C LYS A 80 0.01 14.66 -6.87
N PHE A 81 1.00 14.13 -6.16
CA PHE A 81 1.58 14.72 -4.94
C PHE A 81 2.92 15.43 -5.19
N ALA A 82 3.36 15.54 -6.45
CA ALA A 82 4.69 16.06 -6.76
C ALA A 82 4.88 17.57 -6.47
N ASP A 83 3.79 18.30 -6.28
CA ASP A 83 3.77 19.72 -5.89
C ASP A 83 3.74 19.95 -4.37
N LEU A 84 3.70 18.90 -3.56
CA LEU A 84 3.61 18.99 -2.11
C LEU A 84 5.00 18.88 -1.47
N SER A 85 5.29 19.72 -0.47
CA SER A 85 6.41 19.49 0.45
C SER A 85 6.15 18.24 1.32
N ALA A 86 7.14 17.77 2.08
CA ALA A 86 6.96 16.67 3.03
C ALA A 86 5.90 17.02 4.07
N ASP A 87 5.91 18.22 4.64
CA ASP A 87 4.93 18.66 5.63
C ASP A 87 3.51 18.76 5.04
N GLU A 88 3.39 19.25 3.79
CA GLU A 88 2.11 19.33 3.09
C GLU A 88 1.58 17.94 2.72
N PHE A 89 2.47 17.02 2.34
CA PHE A 89 2.10 15.64 2.07
C PHE A 89 1.68 14.92 3.35
N HIS A 90 2.47 15.05 4.43
CA HIS A 90 2.11 14.55 5.75
C HIS A 90 0.72 15.07 6.18
N ALA A 91 0.48 16.39 6.10
CA ALA A 91 -0.83 16.96 6.42
C ALA A 91 -1.95 16.46 5.50
N HIS A 92 -1.65 16.14 4.22
CA HIS A 92 -2.62 15.64 3.26
C HIS A 92 -3.06 14.21 3.57
N ILE A 93 -2.12 13.33 3.94
CA ILE A 93 -2.42 11.91 4.24
C ILE A 93 -2.81 11.72 5.71
N ASN A 94 -2.23 12.54 6.62
CA ASN A 94 -2.31 12.39 8.07
C ASN A 94 -3.22 13.42 8.75
N SER A 95 -4.23 13.94 8.10
CA SER A 95 -5.23 14.74 8.80
C SER A 95 -5.99 13.90 9.88
N GLY A 96 -5.22 13.06 10.59
CA GLY A 96 -5.68 12.14 11.62
C GLY A 96 -5.97 10.71 11.12
N CYS A 97 -5.42 10.30 9.97
CA CYS A 97 -5.82 9.08 9.25
C CYS A 97 -5.67 7.78 10.06
N TYR A 98 -4.72 7.74 10.98
CA TYR A 98 -4.52 6.61 11.88
C TYR A 98 -4.14 7.12 13.27
N LYS A 99 -4.86 6.70 14.30
CA LYS A 99 -4.59 7.04 15.69
C LYS A 99 -4.01 5.83 16.40
N LYS A 100 -2.73 5.87 16.69
CA LYS A 100 -2.08 4.88 17.54
C LYS A 100 -2.38 5.15 19.01
N GLU A 101 -3.57 4.87 19.47
CA GLU A 101 -3.85 4.71 20.90
C GLU A 101 -4.25 3.25 21.09
N SER A 102 -3.45 2.50 21.85
CA SER A 102 -3.84 1.18 22.31
C SER A 102 -5.06 1.35 23.22
N ASP A 103 -6.24 1.17 22.68
CA ASP A 103 -7.40 0.98 23.52
C ASP A 103 -7.24 -0.39 24.22
N PRO A 104 -7.20 -0.43 25.55
CA PRO A 104 -7.22 -1.69 26.29
C PRO A 104 -8.51 -2.50 26.06
N TYR A 105 -9.49 -1.95 25.35
CA TYR A 105 -10.80 -2.51 25.07
C TYR A 105 -11.07 -2.73 23.58
N SER A 106 -10.03 -3.13 22.78
CA SER A 106 -10.28 -3.51 21.38
C SER A 106 -11.44 -4.48 21.29
N PRO A 107 -12.42 -4.27 20.38
CA PRO A 107 -13.52 -5.20 20.16
C PRO A 107 -13.06 -6.54 19.58
N CYS A 108 -11.84 -6.58 19.04
CA CYS A 108 -11.27 -7.77 18.42
C CYS A 108 -10.56 -8.65 19.44
N THR A 109 -10.71 -9.97 19.29
CA THR A 109 -10.04 -10.96 20.16
C THR A 109 -8.67 -11.34 19.59
N PRO A 110 -7.71 -11.79 20.44
CA PRO A 110 -6.43 -12.28 19.93
C PRO A 110 -6.61 -13.45 18.96
N TYR A 111 -5.98 -13.37 17.79
CA TYR A 111 -5.95 -14.45 16.83
C TYR A 111 -5.05 -15.60 17.33
N THR A 112 -5.55 -16.83 17.22
CA THR A 112 -4.75 -18.03 17.42
C THR A 112 -4.93 -18.97 16.23
N THR A 113 -3.85 -19.55 15.75
CA THR A 113 -3.84 -20.51 14.62
C THR A 113 -4.77 -21.71 14.84
N ARG A 114 -5.21 -21.96 16.09
CA ARG A 114 -6.12 -23.04 16.43
C ARG A 114 -7.58 -22.79 16.04
N ASP A 115 -7.95 -21.52 15.88
CA ASP A 115 -9.34 -21.12 15.66
C ASP A 115 -9.80 -21.31 14.21
N TYR A 116 -8.87 -21.45 13.25
CA TYR A 116 -9.14 -21.51 11.81
C TYR A 116 -8.77 -22.83 11.11
N GLY A 117 -8.40 -23.87 11.85
CA GLY A 117 -7.99 -25.17 11.29
C GLY A 117 -6.61 -25.12 10.63
N HIS A 118 -5.76 -26.09 10.94
CA HIS A 118 -4.44 -26.19 10.33
C HIS A 118 -4.56 -26.59 8.84
N HIS A 119 -4.53 -25.63 7.94
CA HIS A 119 -4.04 -25.88 6.59
C HIS A 119 -2.53 -25.68 6.60
N ASP A 120 -1.78 -26.70 6.24
CA ASP A 120 -0.33 -26.59 6.10
C ASP A 120 0.00 -25.78 4.82
N TRP A 121 0.12 -24.48 4.99
CA TRP A 121 0.49 -23.55 3.92
C TRP A 121 2.00 -23.43 3.71
N SER A 122 2.81 -24.25 4.39
CA SER A 122 4.29 -24.19 4.35
C SER A 122 4.89 -24.40 2.95
N PHE A 123 4.06 -24.78 1.97
CA PHE A 123 4.48 -25.08 0.59
C PHE A 123 4.05 -24.02 -0.43
N VAL A 124 3.43 -22.90 0.00
CA VAL A 124 2.95 -21.87 -0.93
C VAL A 124 3.90 -20.68 -0.92
N ASP A 125 4.67 -20.54 -2.01
CA ASP A 125 5.65 -19.46 -2.16
C ASP A 125 5.01 -18.06 -2.33
N SER A 126 3.73 -18.01 -2.75
CA SER A 126 3.01 -16.77 -2.99
C SER A 126 1.50 -16.92 -2.83
N LEU A 127 0.86 -15.87 -2.39
CA LEU A 127 -0.60 -15.73 -2.32
C LEU A 127 -0.98 -14.33 -2.79
N ASP A 128 -1.99 -14.23 -3.65
CA ASP A 128 -2.57 -12.96 -4.09
C ASP A 128 -4.10 -13.08 -4.12
N TRP A 129 -4.77 -12.48 -3.16
CA TRP A 129 -6.21 -12.51 -3.06
C TRP A 129 -6.94 -11.84 -4.23
N ARG A 130 -6.24 -11.02 -5.02
CA ARG A 130 -6.77 -10.42 -6.26
C ARG A 130 -7.06 -11.49 -7.33
N ASP A 131 -6.24 -12.53 -7.40
CA ASP A 131 -6.39 -13.63 -8.34
C ASP A 131 -7.64 -14.49 -8.05
N PHE A 132 -8.14 -14.42 -6.82
CA PHE A 132 -9.35 -15.13 -6.39
C PHE A 132 -10.61 -14.26 -6.45
N GLY A 133 -10.50 -13.00 -6.91
CA GLY A 133 -11.63 -12.07 -6.97
C GLY A 133 -12.13 -11.59 -5.61
N VAL A 134 -11.31 -11.75 -4.56
CA VAL A 134 -11.65 -11.38 -3.17
C VAL A 134 -11.46 -9.89 -2.92
N VAL A 135 -10.59 -9.24 -3.70
CA VAL A 135 -10.22 -7.84 -3.51
C VAL A 135 -10.99 -6.95 -4.49
N THR A 136 -11.75 -6.00 -3.95
CA THR A 136 -12.48 -4.99 -4.73
C THR A 136 -11.55 -3.99 -5.42
N PRO A 137 -12.00 -3.21 -6.41
CA PRO A 137 -11.19 -2.17 -7.05
C PRO A 137 -10.60 -1.16 -6.06
N VAL A 138 -9.48 -0.55 -6.46
CA VAL A 138 -8.82 0.50 -5.67
C VAL A 138 -9.68 1.75 -5.64
N LYS A 139 -9.96 2.26 -4.43
CA LYS A 139 -10.72 3.48 -4.16
C LYS A 139 -9.78 4.66 -3.86
N ASN A 140 -10.35 5.86 -3.64
CA ASN A 140 -9.59 7.07 -3.37
C ASN A 140 -10.21 7.88 -2.23
N GLN A 141 -9.51 7.95 -1.09
CA GLN A 141 -9.94 8.69 0.11
C GLN A 141 -9.95 10.22 -0.04
N GLY A 142 -9.28 10.76 -1.08
CA GLY A 142 -9.21 12.20 -1.29
C GLY A 142 -8.53 12.96 -0.14
N LYS A 143 -9.15 14.07 0.31
CA LYS A 143 -8.63 14.94 1.38
C LYS A 143 -9.32 14.69 2.73
N CYS A 144 -9.68 13.47 3.04
CA CYS A 144 -10.25 13.07 4.32
C CYS A 144 -9.32 12.06 4.99
N GLY A 145 -9.05 12.20 6.27
CA GLY A 145 -8.25 11.28 7.08
C GLY A 145 -8.99 9.98 7.37
N SER A 146 -9.45 9.30 6.31
CA SER A 146 -10.31 8.12 6.37
C SER A 146 -9.63 6.82 5.93
N CYS A 147 -8.30 6.78 5.84
CA CYS A 147 -7.56 5.57 5.44
C CYS A 147 -7.98 4.33 6.26
N TRP A 148 -8.26 4.52 7.53
CA TRP A 148 -8.76 3.49 8.44
C TRP A 148 -10.08 2.86 7.96
N SER A 149 -11.01 3.67 7.44
CA SER A 149 -12.28 3.16 6.92
C SER A 149 -12.10 2.37 5.61
N PHE A 150 -11.21 2.80 4.71
CA PHE A 150 -10.87 2.06 3.49
C PHE A 150 -10.14 0.75 3.77
N SER A 151 -9.25 0.75 4.76
CA SER A 151 -8.59 -0.48 5.23
C SER A 151 -9.62 -1.45 5.80
N ALA A 152 -10.51 -0.96 6.68
CA ALA A 152 -11.54 -1.78 7.31
C ALA A 152 -12.55 -2.32 6.29
N THR A 153 -13.11 -1.48 5.39
CA THR A 153 -14.07 -1.95 4.37
C THR A 153 -13.43 -2.97 3.45
N GLY A 154 -12.16 -2.78 3.04
CA GLY A 154 -11.46 -3.77 2.22
C GLY A 154 -11.31 -5.14 2.89
N ALA A 155 -11.05 -5.20 4.19
CA ALA A 155 -11.00 -6.45 4.95
C ALA A 155 -12.40 -7.07 5.12
N LEU A 156 -13.43 -6.25 5.41
CA LEU A 156 -14.82 -6.68 5.50
C LEU A 156 -15.33 -7.24 4.16
N GLU A 157 -15.07 -6.57 3.05
CA GLU A 157 -15.40 -7.00 1.68
C GLU A 157 -14.76 -8.35 1.36
N GLY A 158 -13.47 -8.52 1.73
CA GLY A 158 -12.75 -9.78 1.56
C GLY A 158 -13.33 -10.92 2.39
N ALA A 159 -13.58 -10.70 3.67
CA ALA A 159 -14.19 -11.69 4.56
C ALA A 159 -15.60 -12.10 4.08
N TRP A 160 -16.39 -11.13 3.61
CA TRP A 160 -17.71 -11.40 3.04
C TRP A 160 -17.64 -12.27 1.78
N MET A 161 -16.75 -11.89 0.83
CA MET A 161 -16.58 -12.64 -0.42
C MET A 161 -16.11 -14.08 -0.17
N ILE A 162 -15.15 -14.29 0.72
CA ILE A 162 -14.61 -15.62 1.05
C ILE A 162 -15.72 -16.53 1.61
N ASN A 163 -16.58 -15.99 2.49
CA ASN A 163 -17.58 -16.80 3.19
C ASN A 163 -18.90 -16.95 2.43
N THR A 164 -19.26 -16.01 1.55
CA THR A 164 -20.55 -16.02 0.84
C THR A 164 -20.43 -16.26 -0.66
N GLY A 165 -19.26 -16.09 -1.25
CA GLY A 165 -19.04 -16.08 -2.70
C GLY A 165 -19.61 -14.85 -3.41
N GLN A 166 -20.04 -13.81 -2.67
CA GLN A 166 -20.65 -12.60 -3.21
C GLN A 166 -19.69 -11.41 -3.09
N THR A 167 -19.32 -10.83 -4.23
CA THR A 167 -18.57 -9.58 -4.26
C THR A 167 -19.49 -8.42 -3.86
N ILE A 168 -19.02 -7.57 -2.95
CA ILE A 168 -19.73 -6.39 -2.47
C ILE A 168 -18.76 -5.23 -2.31
N SER A 169 -19.20 -3.99 -2.57
CA SER A 169 -18.48 -2.77 -2.20
C SER A 169 -19.19 -2.12 -1.04
N LEU A 170 -18.51 -1.96 0.08
CA LEU A 170 -19.05 -1.43 1.32
C LEU A 170 -18.79 0.09 1.44
N SER A 171 -19.65 0.77 2.18
CA SER A 171 -19.59 2.20 2.40
C SER A 171 -18.51 2.57 3.43
N GLU A 172 -17.48 3.27 3.00
CA GLU A 172 -16.53 3.95 3.87
C GLU A 172 -17.20 5.12 4.60
N GLN A 173 -18.18 5.77 3.94
CA GLN A 173 -18.90 6.91 4.49
C GLN A 173 -19.69 6.53 5.74
N GLN A 174 -20.35 5.38 5.75
CA GLN A 174 -21.05 4.87 6.93
C GLN A 174 -20.13 4.76 8.15
N LEU A 175 -18.92 4.26 7.98
CA LEU A 175 -17.95 4.18 9.07
C LEU A 175 -17.53 5.57 9.54
N ILE A 176 -17.27 6.51 8.61
CA ILE A 176 -16.86 7.88 8.90
C ILE A 176 -17.91 8.60 9.73
N ASP A 177 -19.18 8.45 9.38
CA ASP A 177 -20.28 9.19 9.99
C ASP A 177 -20.84 8.53 11.26
N CYS A 178 -20.79 7.18 11.35
CA CYS A 178 -21.53 6.46 12.37
C CYS A 178 -20.67 5.79 13.45
N SER A 179 -19.37 5.56 13.23
CA SER A 179 -18.56 4.78 14.17
C SER A 179 -17.90 5.62 15.29
N THR A 180 -18.33 6.85 15.48
CA THR A 180 -17.76 7.77 16.50
C THR A 180 -17.93 7.23 17.93
N ALA A 181 -19.05 6.55 18.23
CA ALA A 181 -19.28 5.93 19.53
C ALA A 181 -18.31 4.76 19.84
N TYR A 182 -17.64 4.24 18.81
CA TYR A 182 -16.62 3.21 18.91
C TYR A 182 -15.19 3.77 19.05
N GLY A 183 -15.01 5.08 19.04
CA GLY A 183 -13.70 5.73 19.17
C GLY A 183 -13.16 6.34 17.89
N ASN A 184 -13.75 6.08 16.73
CA ASN A 184 -13.35 6.70 15.47
C ASN A 184 -13.77 8.17 15.42
N ASN A 185 -13.06 8.98 14.61
CA ASN A 185 -13.25 10.44 14.54
C ASN A 185 -13.42 10.93 13.09
N GLY A 186 -14.17 10.19 12.28
CA GLY A 186 -14.49 10.57 10.91
C GLY A 186 -13.25 10.87 10.06
N CYS A 187 -13.22 12.04 9.42
CA CYS A 187 -12.03 12.53 8.70
C CYS A 187 -10.88 12.97 9.63
N GLY A 188 -11.07 12.99 10.94
CA GLY A 188 -10.02 13.25 11.93
C GLY A 188 -9.26 12.00 12.37
N GLY A 189 -9.49 10.85 11.74
CA GLY A 189 -8.80 9.60 11.99
C GLY A 189 -9.63 8.53 12.69
N GLY A 190 -9.05 7.33 12.77
CA GLY A 190 -9.69 6.19 13.39
C GLY A 190 -8.80 4.94 13.36
N ILE A 191 -9.34 3.85 13.87
CA ILE A 191 -8.70 2.55 14.01
C ILE A 191 -9.60 1.49 13.37
N MET A 192 -9.01 0.52 12.69
CA MET A 192 -9.73 -0.53 11.97
C MET A 192 -10.52 -1.44 12.91
N ASP A 193 -9.97 -1.76 14.08
CA ASP A 193 -10.64 -2.58 15.10
C ASP A 193 -11.98 -1.97 15.52
N GLU A 194 -12.00 -0.66 15.76
CA GLU A 194 -13.20 0.09 16.13
C GLU A 194 -14.23 0.08 15.00
N ALA A 195 -13.76 0.14 13.75
CA ALA A 195 -14.61 -0.01 12.58
C ALA A 195 -15.22 -1.42 12.49
N PHE A 196 -14.45 -2.45 12.82
CA PHE A 196 -14.97 -3.83 12.89
C PHE A 196 -15.99 -3.99 14.02
N GLY A 197 -15.73 -3.39 15.19
CA GLY A 197 -16.72 -3.38 16.29
C GLY A 197 -18.06 -2.80 15.85
N TYR A 198 -18.04 -1.67 15.17
CA TYR A 198 -19.24 -1.08 14.58
C TYR A 198 -19.91 -2.02 13.56
N ALA A 199 -19.14 -2.58 12.64
CA ALA A 199 -19.66 -3.47 11.59
C ALA A 199 -20.27 -4.77 12.15
N ILE A 200 -19.74 -5.28 13.25
CA ILE A 200 -20.28 -6.46 13.95
C ILE A 200 -21.65 -6.13 14.58
N GLU A 201 -21.79 -4.96 15.19
CA GLU A 201 -23.04 -4.59 15.90
C GLU A 201 -24.15 -4.16 14.93
N TYR A 202 -23.82 -3.38 13.88
CA TYR A 202 -24.82 -2.74 13.01
C TYR A 202 -24.85 -3.31 11.58
N GLY A 203 -23.84 -4.07 11.16
CA GLY A 203 -23.66 -4.45 9.77
C GLY A 203 -23.23 -3.27 8.89
N MET A 204 -23.02 -3.55 7.60
CA MET A 204 -22.55 -2.57 6.64
C MET A 204 -23.48 -2.43 5.45
N CYS A 205 -23.64 -1.18 4.99
CA CYS A 205 -24.30 -0.84 3.74
C CYS A 205 -23.33 -0.88 2.57
N THR A 206 -23.89 -0.94 1.37
CA THR A 206 -23.07 -0.83 0.15
C THR A 206 -22.68 0.61 -0.13
N GLU A 207 -21.56 0.79 -0.84
CA GLU A 207 -21.10 2.05 -1.40
C GLU A 207 -22.16 2.73 -2.28
N GLU A 208 -23.02 1.94 -2.95
CA GLU A 208 -24.11 2.46 -3.77
C GLU A 208 -25.21 3.13 -2.95
N HIS A 209 -25.51 2.60 -1.75
CA HIS A 209 -26.55 3.15 -0.87
C HIS A 209 -26.07 4.34 -0.04
N ASP A 210 -24.80 4.38 0.30
CA ASP A 210 -24.18 5.44 1.10
C ASP A 210 -22.80 5.77 0.49
N PRO A 211 -22.77 6.58 -0.61
CA PRO A 211 -21.57 6.86 -1.37
C PRO A 211 -20.56 7.71 -0.61
N TYR A 212 -19.27 7.48 -0.88
CA TYR A 212 -18.17 8.22 -0.29
C TYR A 212 -18.17 9.70 -0.70
N GLU A 213 -18.16 10.61 0.28
CA GLU A 213 -18.20 12.06 0.08
C GLU A 213 -16.88 12.78 0.42
N ALA A 214 -15.88 12.08 0.99
CA ALA A 214 -14.61 12.65 1.47
C ALA A 214 -14.78 13.79 2.52
N LYS A 215 -15.85 13.74 3.30
CA LYS A 215 -16.14 14.64 4.42
C LYS A 215 -16.96 13.89 5.47
N GLN A 216 -16.87 14.29 6.72
CA GLN A 216 -17.75 13.76 7.77
C GLN A 216 -19.13 14.42 7.67
N GLY A 217 -20.17 13.59 7.69
CA GLY A 217 -21.57 13.96 7.70
C GLY A 217 -22.27 13.61 9.02
N GLU A 218 -23.60 13.64 8.98
CA GLU A 218 -24.44 13.09 10.05
C GLU A 218 -24.66 11.60 9.80
N CYS A 219 -24.61 10.79 10.87
CA CYS A 219 -24.90 9.37 10.77
C CYS A 219 -26.35 9.15 10.31
N THR A 220 -26.53 8.57 9.15
CA THR A 220 -27.83 8.21 8.59
C THR A 220 -28.02 6.70 8.62
N TYR A 221 -29.18 6.25 9.03
CA TYR A 221 -29.49 4.82 9.03
C TYR A 221 -29.66 4.31 7.60
N CYS A 222 -28.97 3.25 7.28
CA CYS A 222 -29.21 2.43 6.10
C CYS A 222 -29.54 0.98 6.50
N VAL A 223 -30.26 0.26 5.67
CA VAL A 223 -30.52 -1.18 5.91
C VAL A 223 -29.23 -1.95 5.58
N PRO A 224 -28.64 -2.65 6.56
CA PRO A 224 -27.39 -3.36 6.33
C PRO A 224 -27.50 -4.42 5.25
N SER A 225 -26.52 -4.50 4.38
CA SER A 225 -26.42 -5.52 3.33
C SER A 225 -25.55 -6.70 3.75
N THR A 226 -24.77 -6.52 4.83
CA THR A 226 -23.84 -7.53 5.37
C THR A 226 -23.90 -7.57 6.89
N HIS A 227 -23.51 -8.73 7.45
CA HIS A 227 -23.33 -8.93 8.90
C HIS A 227 -21.99 -9.64 9.15
N PHE A 228 -21.33 -9.25 10.23
CA PHE A 228 -20.06 -9.83 10.66
C PHE A 228 -20.21 -10.34 12.09
N ASP A 229 -19.46 -11.39 12.44
CA ASP A 229 -19.66 -12.08 13.72
C ASP A 229 -18.56 -11.78 14.73
N SER A 230 -17.34 -11.53 14.26
CA SER A 230 -16.17 -11.30 15.11
C SER A 230 -15.05 -10.61 14.36
N CYS A 231 -14.02 -10.17 15.09
CA CYS A 231 -12.76 -9.73 14.53
C CYS A 231 -11.59 -10.21 15.40
N TYR A 232 -10.40 -10.25 14.81
CA TYR A 232 -9.21 -10.80 15.42
C TYR A 232 -8.03 -9.87 15.28
N ASN A 233 -7.26 -9.75 16.38
CA ASN A 233 -5.98 -9.08 16.41
C ASN A 233 -4.86 -10.10 16.23
N VAL A 234 -4.06 -9.95 15.20
CA VAL A 234 -2.86 -10.76 14.96
C VAL A 234 -1.75 -10.32 15.90
N GLU A 235 -0.91 -11.25 16.35
CA GLU A 235 0.21 -10.95 17.22
C GLU A 235 1.08 -9.83 16.65
N PRO A 236 1.21 -8.69 17.36
CA PRO A 236 1.94 -7.54 16.85
C PRO A 236 3.44 -7.80 16.74
N ASN A 237 4.08 -7.14 15.78
CA ASN A 237 5.51 -7.27 15.48
C ASN A 237 5.95 -8.71 15.12
N ASN A 238 5.06 -9.50 14.54
CA ASN A 238 5.31 -10.87 14.13
C ASN A 238 4.88 -11.11 12.67
N GLU A 239 5.82 -11.02 11.73
CA GLU A 239 5.55 -11.25 10.30
C GLU A 239 5.12 -12.71 9.99
N ASN A 240 5.51 -13.69 10.83
CA ASN A 240 5.06 -15.06 10.65
C ASN A 240 3.59 -15.24 11.06
N ALA A 241 3.16 -14.60 12.16
CA ALA A 241 1.76 -14.59 12.54
C ALA A 241 0.91 -13.83 11.50
N LEU A 242 1.43 -12.74 10.94
CA LEU A 242 0.79 -11.99 9.86
C LEU A 242 0.64 -12.83 8.59
N LEU A 243 1.68 -13.60 8.24
CA LEU A 243 1.66 -14.52 7.10
C LEU A 243 0.59 -15.61 7.30
N ASP A 244 0.55 -16.23 8.47
CA ASP A 244 -0.42 -17.26 8.80
C ASP A 244 -1.85 -16.71 8.77
N ALA A 245 -2.09 -15.56 9.37
CA ALA A 245 -3.40 -14.91 9.38
C ALA A 245 -3.89 -14.54 7.98
N LEU A 246 -3.00 -14.12 7.07
CA LEU A 246 -3.33 -13.71 5.71
C LEU A 246 -3.94 -14.86 4.86
N HIS A 247 -3.71 -16.10 5.23
CA HIS A 247 -4.37 -17.23 4.57
C HIS A 247 -5.88 -17.30 4.83
N ASN A 248 -6.40 -16.55 5.81
CA ASN A 248 -7.84 -16.47 6.06
C ASN A 248 -8.53 -15.35 5.26
N GLY A 249 -7.78 -14.45 4.64
CA GLY A 249 -8.31 -13.33 3.86
C GLY A 249 -7.43 -12.08 3.95
N PRO A 250 -7.80 -10.99 3.26
CA PRO A 250 -7.14 -9.70 3.39
C PRO A 250 -7.16 -9.16 4.82
N ILE A 251 -6.06 -8.52 5.24
CA ILE A 251 -5.84 -8.04 6.60
C ILE A 251 -5.67 -6.52 6.61
N SER A 252 -6.38 -5.84 7.50
CA SER A 252 -6.13 -4.44 7.80
C SER A 252 -4.81 -4.30 8.54
N VAL A 253 -3.93 -3.41 8.06
CA VAL A 253 -2.62 -3.14 8.65
C VAL A 253 -2.35 -1.64 8.69
N ALA A 254 -1.45 -1.23 9.59
CA ALA A 254 -0.96 0.14 9.67
C ALA A 254 0.50 0.21 9.19
N ILE A 255 0.84 1.29 8.49
CA ILE A 255 2.20 1.55 8.00
C ILE A 255 2.59 3.01 8.25
N GLU A 256 3.90 3.30 8.21
CA GLU A 256 4.41 4.67 8.06
C GLU A 256 4.47 5.00 6.57
N ALA A 257 3.67 5.97 6.12
CA ALA A 257 3.49 6.31 4.71
C ALA A 257 3.79 7.78 4.37
N ASP A 258 4.19 8.61 5.32
CA ASP A 258 4.49 10.03 5.12
C ASP A 258 5.86 10.30 4.47
N GLN A 259 6.65 9.25 4.26
CA GLN A 259 7.99 9.35 3.68
C GLN A 259 7.96 9.50 2.15
N LYS A 260 8.96 10.17 1.58
CA LYS A 260 9.08 10.37 0.13
C LYS A 260 9.10 9.08 -0.68
N ALA A 261 9.55 7.97 -0.10
CA ALA A 261 9.49 6.65 -0.70
C ALA A 261 8.05 6.27 -1.08
N PHE A 262 7.08 6.57 -0.20
CA PHE A 262 5.65 6.37 -0.47
C PHE A 262 5.06 7.47 -1.33
N GLN A 263 5.37 8.74 -1.04
CA GLN A 263 4.83 9.88 -1.78
C GLN A 263 4.96 9.70 -3.30
N PHE A 264 6.13 9.23 -3.76
CA PHE A 264 6.47 9.13 -5.20
C PHE A 264 6.59 7.70 -5.72
N TYR A 265 6.24 6.69 -4.92
CA TYR A 265 6.34 5.29 -5.31
C TYR A 265 5.60 5.02 -6.63
N THR A 266 6.23 4.26 -7.54
CA THR A 266 5.63 3.84 -8.80
C THR A 266 5.81 2.36 -9.11
N GLY A 267 6.77 1.67 -8.47
CA GLY A 267 6.94 0.22 -8.66
C GLY A 267 8.22 -0.32 -8.05
N GLY A 268 8.31 -1.63 -7.96
CA GLY A 268 9.40 -2.35 -7.30
C GLY A 268 9.11 -2.65 -5.83
N ILE A 269 10.10 -3.13 -5.08
CA ILE A 269 9.92 -3.51 -3.68
C ILE A 269 10.61 -2.48 -2.78
N ILE A 270 9.83 -1.79 -1.93
CA ILE A 270 10.40 -0.90 -0.91
C ILE A 270 11.09 -1.76 0.14
N ASP A 271 12.41 -1.62 0.27
CA ASP A 271 13.26 -2.39 1.19
C ASP A 271 14.22 -1.51 2.00
N THR A 272 13.87 -0.25 2.17
CA THR A 272 14.70 0.73 2.86
C THR A 272 14.22 0.99 4.28
N PRO A 273 15.13 0.99 5.28
CA PRO A 273 14.79 1.38 6.65
C PRO A 273 14.28 2.82 6.78
N SER A 274 14.53 3.68 5.78
CA SER A 274 14.01 5.05 5.76
C SER A 274 12.50 5.14 5.58
N CYS A 275 11.83 4.01 5.36
CA CYS A 275 10.37 3.91 5.41
C CYS A 275 9.84 4.20 6.83
N GLY A 276 10.65 3.91 7.87
CA GLY A 276 10.27 4.11 9.26
C GLY A 276 9.29 3.04 9.80
N THR A 277 8.81 3.24 11.02
CA THR A 277 7.86 2.34 11.69
C THR A 277 6.89 3.10 12.60
N ASN A 278 6.85 4.43 12.48
CA ASN A 278 5.89 5.26 13.20
C ASN A 278 4.59 5.34 12.40
N THR A 279 3.77 4.29 12.53
CA THR A 279 2.58 4.08 11.70
C THR A 279 1.61 5.25 11.75
N ASP A 280 1.17 5.70 10.58
CA ASP A 280 0.34 6.89 10.38
C ASP A 280 -0.76 6.68 9.31
N HIS A 281 -0.81 5.49 8.68
CA HIS A 281 -1.69 5.21 7.55
C HIS A 281 -2.24 3.79 7.59
N GLY A 282 -3.57 3.65 7.53
CA GLY A 282 -4.26 2.36 7.43
C GLY A 282 -4.35 1.90 5.97
N VAL A 283 -3.94 0.66 5.70
CA VAL A 283 -3.94 0.03 4.37
C VAL A 283 -4.38 -1.43 4.45
N LEU A 284 -4.54 -2.09 3.31
CA LEU A 284 -4.99 -3.47 3.27
C LEU A 284 -3.90 -4.40 2.72
N LEU A 285 -3.46 -5.35 3.51
CA LEU A 285 -2.58 -6.44 3.07
C LEU A 285 -3.41 -7.48 2.31
N VAL A 286 -3.06 -7.73 1.05
CA VAL A 286 -3.84 -8.61 0.16
C VAL A 286 -3.05 -9.80 -0.39
N GLY A 287 -1.76 -9.89 -0.08
CA GLY A 287 -0.95 -10.99 -0.60
C GLY A 287 0.52 -10.89 -0.24
N TYR A 288 1.26 -11.89 -0.67
CA TYR A 288 2.72 -11.96 -0.58
C TYR A 288 3.29 -12.73 -1.77
N GLY A 289 4.57 -12.56 -2.02
CA GLY A 289 5.28 -13.29 -3.05
C GLY A 289 6.78 -13.23 -2.88
N VAL A 290 7.48 -13.83 -3.85
CA VAL A 290 8.94 -13.84 -3.95
C VAL A 290 9.34 -13.32 -5.31
N GLU A 291 10.14 -12.26 -5.36
CA GLU A 291 10.81 -11.85 -6.58
C GLU A 291 12.04 -12.75 -6.78
N PRO A 292 12.13 -13.47 -7.90
CA PRO A 292 13.23 -14.41 -8.12
C PRO A 292 14.59 -13.72 -8.16
N ALA A 293 15.64 -14.43 -7.74
CA ALA A 293 17.00 -13.96 -7.89
C ALA A 293 17.35 -13.70 -9.37
N THR A 294 18.11 -12.65 -9.63
CA THR A 294 18.69 -12.33 -10.93
C THR A 294 20.21 -12.50 -10.88
N ALA A 295 20.91 -12.27 -12.00
CA ALA A 295 22.36 -12.31 -12.01
C ALA A 295 23.01 -11.23 -11.11
N THR A 296 22.25 -10.17 -10.75
CA THR A 296 22.74 -8.99 -10.02
C THR A 296 22.07 -8.76 -8.69
N SER A 297 20.98 -9.47 -8.36
CA SER A 297 20.27 -9.33 -7.09
C SER A 297 19.77 -10.67 -6.55
N PRO A 298 19.82 -10.90 -5.23
CA PRO A 298 19.24 -12.07 -4.59
C PRO A 298 17.71 -12.07 -4.74
N SER A 299 17.07 -13.21 -4.48
CA SER A 299 15.62 -13.29 -4.34
C SER A 299 15.15 -12.39 -3.20
N LYS A 300 13.95 -11.84 -3.32
CA LYS A 300 13.39 -10.92 -2.34
C LYS A 300 11.93 -11.23 -2.07
N ASP A 301 11.63 -11.55 -0.83
CA ASP A 301 10.26 -11.74 -0.35
C ASP A 301 9.55 -10.39 -0.22
N TYR A 302 8.25 -10.34 -0.52
CA TYR A 302 7.49 -9.11 -0.40
C TYR A 302 6.03 -9.34 0.03
N TRP A 303 5.46 -8.30 0.60
CA TRP A 303 4.03 -8.13 0.83
C TRP A 303 3.38 -7.36 -0.32
N ILE A 304 2.11 -7.66 -0.62
CA ILE A 304 1.29 -6.90 -1.58
C ILE A 304 0.25 -6.11 -0.78
N VAL A 305 0.32 -4.80 -0.86
CA VAL A 305 -0.51 -3.89 -0.06
C VAL A 305 -1.37 -3.02 -0.97
N LYS A 306 -2.69 -3.04 -0.76
CA LYS A 306 -3.66 -2.16 -1.42
C LYS A 306 -3.73 -0.85 -0.68
N ASN A 307 -3.53 0.27 -1.39
CA ASN A 307 -3.66 1.62 -0.86
C ASN A 307 -5.01 2.25 -1.26
N SER A 308 -5.34 3.39 -0.66
CA SER A 308 -6.57 4.16 -0.88
C SER A 308 -6.33 5.53 -1.53
N TRP A 309 -5.32 5.66 -2.38
CA TRP A 309 -4.98 6.91 -3.07
C TRP A 309 -5.31 6.89 -4.56
N GLY A 310 -6.21 6.01 -5.00
CA GLY A 310 -6.60 5.82 -6.39
C GLY A 310 -5.66 4.92 -7.17
N PRO A 311 -6.12 4.40 -8.33
CA PRO A 311 -5.35 3.45 -9.15
C PRO A 311 -4.19 4.09 -9.93
N ASP A 312 -4.10 5.40 -9.98
CA ASP A 312 -3.03 6.18 -10.61
C ASP A 312 -1.79 6.37 -9.73
N TRP A 313 -1.82 5.88 -8.47
CA TRP A 313 -0.67 5.85 -7.58
C TRP A 313 -0.05 4.45 -7.53
N GLY A 314 1.29 4.38 -7.43
CA GLY A 314 2.02 3.13 -7.27
C GLY A 314 1.81 2.13 -8.41
N GLU A 315 1.75 0.85 -8.09
CA GLU A 315 1.47 -0.25 -9.01
C GLU A 315 -0.06 -0.44 -9.15
N ASN A 316 -0.72 0.43 -9.89
CA ASN A 316 -2.19 0.46 -10.04
C ASN A 316 -2.94 0.58 -8.70
N GLY A 317 -2.42 1.39 -7.78
CA GLY A 317 -2.97 1.59 -6.44
C GLY A 317 -2.40 0.67 -5.37
N TYR A 318 -1.43 -0.17 -5.72
CA TYR A 318 -0.76 -1.11 -4.81
C TYR A 318 0.69 -0.71 -4.59
N VAL A 319 1.27 -1.24 -3.50
CA VAL A 319 2.70 -1.15 -3.19
C VAL A 319 3.21 -2.51 -2.74
N ARG A 320 4.47 -2.81 -3.10
CA ARG A 320 5.18 -3.97 -2.57
C ARG A 320 6.19 -3.55 -1.51
N LEU A 321 6.09 -4.16 -0.33
CA LEU A 321 6.99 -3.95 0.80
C LEU A 321 7.83 -5.19 1.02
N ALA A 322 9.13 -5.04 1.29
CA ALA A 322 9.98 -6.19 1.60
C ALA A 322 9.50 -6.90 2.86
N ARG A 323 9.55 -8.24 2.82
CA ARG A 323 9.17 -9.15 3.91
C ARG A 323 10.43 -9.88 4.39
N ASN A 324 10.45 -10.31 5.64
CA ASN A 324 11.55 -11.09 6.22
C ASN A 324 12.92 -10.39 6.14
N THR A 325 12.96 -9.05 6.21
CA THR A 325 14.21 -8.28 6.10
C THR A 325 15.16 -8.50 7.26
N ASN A 326 14.66 -8.99 8.39
CA ASN A 326 15.45 -9.32 9.57
C ASN A 326 15.65 -10.84 9.64
N THR A 327 16.81 -11.29 9.18
CA THR A 327 17.23 -12.71 9.21
C THR A 327 17.52 -13.26 10.61
N SER A 328 17.43 -12.45 11.67
CA SER A 328 17.49 -12.96 13.04
C SER A 328 16.12 -13.57 13.39
N THR A 329 16.13 -14.74 14.01
CA THR A 329 14.98 -15.50 14.53
C THR A 329 14.16 -14.74 15.59
N SER A 330 14.29 -13.43 15.69
CA SER A 330 13.58 -12.56 16.62
C SER A 330 12.19 -12.24 16.04
N THR A 331 11.19 -12.82 16.67
CA THR A 331 9.77 -12.64 16.40
C THR A 331 9.22 -11.26 16.83
N ASN A 332 10.07 -10.27 17.10
CA ASN A 332 9.63 -8.97 17.61
C ASN A 332 10.13 -7.84 16.73
N THR A 333 9.70 -7.85 15.47
CA THR A 333 10.04 -6.80 14.50
C THR A 333 8.78 -6.20 13.88
N PRO A 334 8.70 -4.86 13.77
CA PRO A 334 7.54 -4.18 13.20
C PRO A 334 7.32 -4.46 11.70
N GLY A 335 8.24 -5.16 11.04
CA GLY A 335 8.24 -5.35 9.60
C GLY A 335 8.58 -4.07 8.83
N MET A 336 8.65 -4.16 7.50
CA MET A 336 8.93 -3.00 6.64
C MET A 336 7.82 -1.97 6.78
N CYS A 337 8.19 -0.70 6.97
CA CYS A 337 7.27 0.42 7.20
C CYS A 337 6.31 0.22 8.41
N GLY A 338 6.59 -0.70 9.33
CA GLY A 338 5.74 -0.98 10.49
C GLY A 338 4.56 -1.91 10.21
N ILE A 339 4.50 -2.58 9.07
CA ILE A 339 3.32 -3.36 8.61
C ILE A 339 2.82 -4.41 9.60
N ALA A 340 3.69 -4.95 10.46
CA ALA A 340 3.33 -5.98 11.43
C ALA A 340 2.96 -5.41 12.81
N THR A 341 2.83 -4.08 12.97
CA THR A 341 2.61 -3.48 14.29
C THR A 341 1.20 -3.68 14.85
N GLN A 342 0.18 -3.60 14.00
CA GLN A 342 -1.22 -3.67 14.42
C GLN A 342 -2.11 -4.32 13.33
N PRO A 343 -1.89 -5.60 13.01
CA PRO A 343 -2.73 -6.26 12.02
C PRO A 343 -4.01 -6.78 12.66
N SER A 344 -5.14 -6.60 11.98
CA SER A 344 -6.43 -7.13 12.42
C SER A 344 -7.33 -7.47 11.23
N PHE A 345 -8.28 -8.36 11.42
CA PHE A 345 -9.21 -8.76 10.37
C PHE A 345 -10.57 -9.22 10.92
N PRO A 346 -11.66 -9.00 10.16
CA PRO A 346 -12.99 -9.44 10.53
C PRO A 346 -13.27 -10.88 10.10
N SER A 347 -14.29 -11.47 10.66
CA SER A 347 -14.78 -12.79 10.30
C SER A 347 -16.29 -12.81 10.13
N VAL A 348 -16.75 -13.65 9.21
CA VAL A 348 -18.15 -14.00 9.01
C VAL A 348 -18.30 -15.48 9.39
N LYS A 349 -19.23 -15.84 10.26
CA LYS A 349 -19.52 -17.24 10.51
C LYS A 349 -20.01 -17.92 9.24
N GLU A 350 -19.48 -19.11 8.97
CA GLU A 350 -20.01 -19.98 7.92
C GLU A 350 -21.53 -20.14 8.10
N THR A 351 -22.30 -19.44 7.29
CA THR A 351 -23.64 -19.95 6.97
C THR A 351 -23.39 -21.22 6.19
N ILE A 352 -23.82 -22.37 6.73
CA ILE A 352 -23.69 -23.69 6.12
C ILE A 352 -24.43 -23.71 4.76
N ALA A 353 -23.85 -23.04 3.80
CA ALA A 353 -24.13 -23.19 2.38
C ALA A 353 -22.87 -23.86 1.81
N THR A 354 -22.95 -25.16 1.66
CA THR A 354 -21.96 -26.04 1.03
C THR A 354 -21.56 -25.50 -0.36
N THR A 355 -20.72 -24.51 -0.40
CA THR A 355 -20.06 -24.12 -1.63
C THR A 355 -18.55 -24.05 -1.33
N THR A 356 -17.92 -25.22 -1.39
CA THR A 356 -16.48 -25.32 -1.48
C THR A 356 -16.06 -24.53 -2.71
N ILE A 357 -15.41 -23.37 -2.51
CA ILE A 357 -14.67 -22.70 -3.57
C ILE A 357 -13.59 -23.72 -3.99
N PRO A 358 -13.60 -24.22 -5.23
CA PRO A 358 -12.54 -25.11 -5.65
C PRO A 358 -11.25 -24.30 -5.68
N VAL A 359 -10.36 -24.57 -4.74
CA VAL A 359 -8.95 -24.15 -4.85
C VAL A 359 -8.39 -24.97 -6.01
N THR A 360 -8.57 -24.48 -7.22
CA THR A 360 -7.92 -25.05 -8.38
C THR A 360 -6.45 -24.66 -8.29
N HIS A 361 -5.66 -25.56 -7.72
CA HIS A 361 -4.21 -25.52 -7.88
C HIS A 361 -3.91 -25.46 -9.39
N LYS A 362 -3.47 -24.31 -9.89
CA LYS A 362 -2.70 -24.27 -11.10
C LYS A 362 -1.32 -24.85 -10.78
N MET A 363 -1.25 -26.18 -10.74
CA MET A 363 0.02 -26.88 -10.82
C MET A 363 0.64 -26.53 -12.17
N TYR A 364 1.71 -25.74 -12.15
CA TYR A 364 2.63 -25.68 -13.26
C TYR A 364 3.29 -27.06 -13.33
N GLU A 365 2.82 -27.90 -14.24
CA GLU A 365 3.57 -29.09 -14.65
C GLU A 365 4.90 -28.62 -15.27
N MET A 366 5.95 -28.67 -14.48
CA MET A 366 7.31 -28.69 -15.03
C MET A 366 7.47 -30.01 -15.77
N THR A 367 7.23 -30.00 -17.08
CA THR A 367 7.64 -31.07 -17.96
C THR A 367 9.17 -31.05 -18.07
N THR A 368 9.84 -31.76 -17.17
CA THR A 368 11.23 -32.15 -17.32
C THR A 368 11.29 -33.20 -18.42
N THR A 369 11.52 -32.78 -19.66
CA THR A 369 11.93 -33.68 -20.74
C THR A 369 13.37 -34.13 -20.50
N CYS A 370 13.54 -35.25 -19.80
CA CYS A 370 14.80 -35.99 -19.83
C CYS A 370 15.02 -36.56 -21.22
N HIS A 371 15.89 -35.95 -22.01
CA HIS A 371 16.45 -36.59 -23.18
C HIS A 371 17.47 -37.65 -22.74
N CYS A 372 17.05 -38.92 -22.77
CA CYS A 372 18.00 -40.03 -22.76
C CYS A 372 18.74 -40.09 -24.11
N VAL A 373 20.02 -39.75 -24.09
CA VAL A 373 20.92 -40.03 -25.20
C VAL A 373 21.29 -41.51 -25.12
N SER A 374 20.73 -42.33 -26.00
CA SER A 374 21.12 -43.73 -26.21
C SER A 374 22.48 -43.78 -26.93
N GLY A 375 23.57 -43.94 -26.17
CA GLY A 375 24.87 -44.29 -26.70
C GLY A 375 24.90 -45.78 -26.97
N GLY A 376 24.88 -46.17 -28.24
CA GLY A 376 25.14 -47.55 -28.69
C GLY A 376 26.59 -47.92 -28.47
N LEU A 377 26.84 -49.01 -27.74
CA LEU A 377 28.12 -49.73 -27.76
C LEU A 377 28.09 -50.70 -28.92
N GLU A 378 28.91 -50.47 -29.94
CA GLU A 378 29.33 -51.48 -30.88
C GLU A 378 30.52 -52.23 -30.30
N THR A 379 30.37 -53.57 -30.24
CA THR A 379 31.43 -54.56 -29.94
C THR A 379 32.29 -54.79 -31.11
N ARG A 380 33.59 -54.72 -30.91
CA ARG A 380 34.61 -55.61 -31.43
C ARG A 380 35.75 -55.78 -30.45
#